data_af57ae1fa2151da1518a720ee18ac043
#
_entry.id   af57ae1fa2151da1518a720ee18ac043
#
_cell.length_a   1.000
_cell.length_b   1.000
_cell.length_c   1.000
_cell.angle_alpha   90.00
_cell.angle_beta   90.00
_cell.angle_gamma   90.00
#
_symmetry.space_group_name_H-M   'P 1'
#
loop_
_entity.id
_entity.type
_entity.pdbx_description
1 polymer ?
#
loop_
_entity_poly.entity_id
_entity_poly.type
_entity_poly.pdbx_seq_one_letter_code
_entity_poly.pdbx_strand_id
1 'polypeptide(L)'
;VLMVVGRSHTGKSQVLLNSIVTNLVNSPAAHVVIFSMDEPRELVVMKLYCLLRGKSSTEVEEAVKAGDKEIIADLERAANEELSRIAIVDESIPLPAMAEVLDEARDYWGCNPSFTMIDYLELLPGGDSDATGVTSKAQAVKRWAKTQRVPVGLVHQAGRGAGEKGRAAGLYAGRYGGEQEAIFVIEVYRKKDRNDLSDWEKEYHAHSINLNLCKNKRTARLVDQTYYLDPVSGQVHPYWEELIPGRGGQQ
;
A
#
# COMPACT_ATOMS: atom_id res chain seq x y z
N VAL A 1 -11.96 -7.65 -4.24
CA VAL A 1 -10.52 -7.55 -4.01
C VAL A 1 -9.92 -6.60 -5.03
N LEU A 2 -9.14 -5.63 -4.57
CA LEU A 2 -8.16 -4.86 -5.30
C LEU A 2 -6.80 -5.51 -5.06
N MET A 3 -6.07 -5.84 -6.09
CA MET A 3 -4.71 -6.37 -5.97
C MET A 3 -3.70 -5.30 -6.40
N VAL A 4 -2.68 -5.08 -5.58
CA VAL A 4 -1.55 -4.20 -5.88
C VAL A 4 -0.32 -5.05 -6.10
N VAL A 5 0.19 -5.06 -7.33
CA VAL A 5 1.29 -5.93 -7.77
C VAL A 5 2.52 -5.08 -8.09
N GLY A 6 3.69 -5.59 -7.81
CA GLY A 6 4.93 -4.92 -8.19
C GLY A 6 6.16 -5.63 -7.63
N ARG A 7 7.33 -5.28 -8.13
CA ARG A 7 8.60 -5.81 -7.62
C ARG A 7 8.83 -5.36 -6.17
N SER A 8 9.76 -5.99 -5.48
CA SER A 8 10.20 -5.52 -4.15
C SER A 8 10.66 -4.07 -4.24
N HIS A 9 10.35 -3.28 -3.21
CA HIS A 9 10.74 -1.87 -3.07
C HIS A 9 10.19 -0.89 -4.11
N THR A 10 9.14 -1.28 -4.87
CA THR A 10 8.49 -0.34 -5.81
C THR A 10 7.48 0.60 -5.15
N GLY A 11 7.09 0.36 -3.89
CA GLY A 11 6.15 1.20 -3.15
C GLY A 11 4.71 0.67 -3.12
N LYS A 12 4.50 -0.65 -3.26
CA LYS A 12 3.17 -1.28 -3.21
C LYS A 12 2.40 -0.96 -1.94
N SER A 13 2.99 -1.27 -0.78
CA SER A 13 2.41 -1.00 0.54
C SER A 13 2.19 0.50 0.72
N GLN A 14 3.14 1.33 0.27
CA GLN A 14 3.04 2.78 0.33
C GLN A 14 1.81 3.33 -0.42
N VAL A 15 1.49 2.78 -1.59
CA VAL A 15 0.28 3.16 -2.36
C VAL A 15 -1.00 2.85 -1.59
N LEU A 16 -1.08 1.67 -0.96
CA LEU A 16 -2.24 1.30 -0.15
C LEU A 16 -2.34 2.16 1.13
N LEU A 17 -1.23 2.39 1.83
CA LEU A 17 -1.21 3.25 3.02
C LEU A 17 -1.62 4.69 2.68
N ASN A 18 -1.16 5.26 1.55
CA ASN A 18 -1.64 6.56 1.06
C ASN A 18 -3.15 6.57 0.83
N SER A 19 -3.68 5.50 0.22
CA SER A 19 -5.12 5.36 -0.03
C SER A 19 -5.90 5.27 1.29
N ILE A 20 -5.38 4.57 2.30
CA ILE A 20 -5.96 4.45 3.64
C ILE A 20 -6.00 5.83 4.31
N VAL A 21 -4.87 6.54 4.38
CA VAL A 21 -4.78 7.87 4.99
C VAL A 21 -5.73 8.85 4.32
N THR A 22 -5.76 8.87 2.98
CA THR A 22 -6.69 9.72 2.22
C THR A 22 -8.15 9.44 2.57
N ASN A 23 -8.51 8.16 2.72
CA ASN A 23 -9.87 7.78 3.13
C ASN A 23 -10.19 8.20 4.57
N LEU A 24 -9.26 8.01 5.51
CA LEU A 24 -9.45 8.41 6.91
C LEU A 24 -9.65 9.91 7.07
N VAL A 25 -8.90 10.71 6.30
CA VAL A 25 -9.01 12.18 6.32
C VAL A 25 -10.34 12.64 5.71
N ASN A 26 -10.75 12.04 4.59
CA ASN A 26 -11.94 12.46 3.86
C ASN A 26 -13.25 11.84 4.38
N SER A 27 -13.18 10.81 5.23
CA SER A 27 -14.36 10.12 5.76
C SER A 27 -14.18 9.81 7.26
N PRO A 28 -14.80 10.59 8.16
CA PRO A 28 -14.76 10.31 9.60
C PRO A 28 -15.33 8.93 9.99
N ALA A 29 -16.20 8.36 9.16
CA ALA A 29 -16.78 7.03 9.38
C ALA A 29 -15.92 5.88 8.85
N ALA A 30 -14.76 6.17 8.23
CA ALA A 30 -13.89 5.13 7.71
C ALA A 30 -13.11 4.44 8.85
N HIS A 31 -13.20 3.10 8.89
CA HIS A 31 -12.42 2.24 9.79
C HIS A 31 -11.68 1.21 8.94
N VAL A 32 -10.46 0.88 9.30
CA VAL A 32 -9.58 0.03 8.50
C VAL A 32 -8.90 -1.02 9.35
N VAL A 33 -8.83 -2.25 8.85
CA VAL A 33 -7.99 -3.31 9.44
C VAL A 33 -6.82 -3.58 8.51
N ILE A 34 -5.61 -3.60 9.07
CA ILE A 34 -4.35 -3.87 8.35
C ILE A 34 -3.75 -5.16 8.91
N PHE A 35 -3.58 -6.16 8.05
CA PHE A 35 -2.78 -7.35 8.32
C PHE A 35 -1.41 -7.15 7.66
N SER A 36 -0.42 -6.77 8.47
CA SER A 36 0.96 -6.48 8.04
C SER A 36 1.87 -7.62 8.43
N MET A 37 1.98 -8.63 7.57
CA MET A 37 2.79 -9.83 7.87
C MET A 37 4.28 -9.66 7.58
N ASP A 38 4.66 -8.57 6.89
CA ASP A 38 6.05 -8.28 6.49
C ASP A 38 6.72 -7.22 7.37
N GLU A 39 5.93 -6.29 7.90
CA GLU A 39 6.45 -5.18 8.71
C GLU A 39 5.80 -5.15 10.10
N PRO A 40 6.59 -4.86 11.16
CA PRO A 40 6.06 -4.74 12.51
C PRO A 40 5.09 -3.54 12.63
N ARG A 41 4.15 -3.66 13.54
CA ARG A 41 3.08 -2.69 13.78
C ARG A 41 3.60 -1.27 13.99
N GLU A 42 4.67 -1.13 14.77
CA GLU A 42 5.28 0.16 15.09
C GLU A 42 5.75 0.90 13.84
N LEU A 43 6.33 0.16 12.88
CA LEU A 43 6.76 0.72 11.60
C LEU A 43 5.57 1.15 10.74
N VAL A 44 4.50 0.36 10.72
CA VAL A 44 3.27 0.71 9.99
C VAL A 44 2.62 1.97 10.59
N VAL A 45 2.54 2.07 11.93
CA VAL A 45 2.02 3.25 12.64
C VAL A 45 2.87 4.49 12.32
N MET A 46 4.20 4.36 12.35
CA MET A 46 5.12 5.45 11.99
C MET A 46 4.88 5.93 10.55
N LYS A 47 4.77 5.00 9.60
CA LYS A 47 4.46 5.35 8.20
C LYS A 47 3.13 6.07 8.06
N LEU A 48 2.09 5.61 8.73
CA LEU A 48 0.77 6.24 8.72
C LEU A 48 0.82 7.66 9.31
N TYR A 49 1.53 7.84 10.43
CA TYR A 49 1.73 9.15 11.03
C TYR A 49 2.49 10.10 10.09
N CYS A 50 3.59 9.64 9.48
CA CYS A 50 4.36 10.43 8.52
C CYS A 50 3.50 10.85 7.32
N LEU A 51 2.67 9.94 6.81
CA LEU A 51 1.71 10.25 5.73
C LEU A 51 0.65 11.26 6.15
N LEU A 52 0.14 11.19 7.38
CA LEU A 52 -0.84 12.12 7.92
C LEU A 52 -0.28 13.54 8.07
N ARG A 53 0.96 13.66 8.50
CA ARG A 53 1.60 14.94 8.86
C ARG A 53 2.56 15.49 7.82
N GLY A 54 2.88 14.74 6.76
CA GLY A 54 3.88 15.16 5.77
C GLY A 54 5.30 15.24 6.33
N LYS A 55 5.63 14.41 7.35
CA LYS A 55 6.93 14.40 8.04
C LYS A 55 7.76 13.17 7.64
N SER A 56 9.08 13.26 7.79
CA SER A 56 9.94 12.08 7.65
C SER A 56 9.97 11.28 8.96
N SER A 57 10.13 9.95 8.84
CA SER A 57 10.31 9.09 10.03
C SER A 57 11.54 9.47 10.83
N THR A 58 12.64 9.84 10.16
CA THR A 58 13.88 10.27 10.81
C THR A 58 13.67 11.51 11.69
N GLU A 59 13.01 12.55 11.16
CA GLU A 59 12.69 13.76 11.93
C GLU A 59 11.83 13.44 13.15
N VAL A 60 10.81 12.59 12.98
CA VAL A 60 9.93 12.20 14.07
C VAL A 60 10.69 11.41 15.15
N GLU A 61 11.51 10.44 14.74
CA GLU A 61 12.31 9.64 15.67
C GLU A 61 13.33 10.48 16.45
N GLU A 62 14.00 11.41 15.77
CA GLU A 62 14.96 12.32 16.40
C GLU A 62 14.27 13.25 17.39
N ALA A 63 13.13 13.82 17.03
CA ALA A 63 12.35 14.69 17.89
C ALA A 63 11.86 13.93 19.14
N VAL A 64 11.35 12.69 19.00
CA VAL A 64 10.93 11.85 20.12
C VAL A 64 12.12 11.53 21.04
N LYS A 65 13.29 11.16 20.48
CA LYS A 65 14.52 10.92 21.25
C LYS A 65 15.00 12.16 22.00
N ALA A 66 14.81 13.34 21.42
CA ALA A 66 15.13 14.62 22.06
C ALA A 66 14.11 15.06 23.12
N GLY A 67 12.99 14.35 23.26
CA GLY A 67 11.92 14.70 24.18
C GLY A 67 11.10 15.91 23.75
N ASP A 68 10.97 16.13 22.42
CA ASP A 68 10.17 17.23 21.87
C ASP A 68 8.70 17.03 22.22
N LYS A 69 8.21 17.92 23.11
CA LYS A 69 6.86 17.83 23.67
C LYS A 69 5.76 18.08 22.63
N GLU A 70 6.05 18.88 21.61
CA GLU A 70 5.07 19.21 20.56
C GLU A 70 4.85 18.00 19.66
N ILE A 71 5.93 17.35 19.22
CA ILE A 71 5.86 16.14 18.39
C ILE A 71 5.23 14.98 19.18
N ILE A 72 5.59 14.80 20.46
CA ILE A 72 5.02 13.76 21.31
C ILE A 72 3.51 13.98 21.48
N ALA A 73 3.08 15.20 21.78
CA ALA A 73 1.65 15.52 21.94
C ALA A 73 0.87 15.36 20.62
N ASP A 74 1.48 15.66 19.46
CA ASP A 74 0.85 15.42 18.15
C ASP A 74 0.74 13.94 17.82
N LEU A 75 1.75 13.13 18.16
CA LEU A 75 1.68 11.66 18.04
C LEU A 75 0.55 11.07 18.90
N GLU A 76 0.44 11.51 20.16
CA GLU A 76 -0.63 11.07 21.06
C GLU A 76 -2.00 11.48 20.53
N ARG A 77 -2.14 12.69 20.02
CA ARG A 77 -3.38 13.15 19.38
C ARG A 77 -3.73 12.31 18.16
N ALA A 78 -2.77 12.11 17.24
CA ALA A 78 -2.99 11.28 16.04
C ALA A 78 -3.39 9.84 16.41
N ALA A 79 -2.76 9.26 17.44
CA ALA A 79 -3.10 7.93 17.92
C ALA A 79 -4.53 7.83 18.46
N ASN A 80 -5.00 8.87 19.16
CA ASN A 80 -6.34 8.89 19.77
C ASN A 80 -7.46 9.33 18.81
N GLU A 81 -7.12 10.03 17.73
CA GLU A 81 -8.09 10.55 16.77
C GLU A 81 -8.07 9.75 15.46
N GLU A 82 -7.12 10.06 14.55
CA GLU A 82 -7.16 9.48 13.20
C GLU A 82 -6.77 8.00 13.20
N LEU A 83 -5.72 7.63 13.93
CA LEU A 83 -5.19 6.26 13.94
C LEU A 83 -5.99 5.32 14.85
N SER A 84 -6.82 5.83 15.79
CA SER A 84 -7.75 5.00 16.58
C SER A 84 -8.77 4.24 15.73
N ARG A 85 -8.94 4.67 14.49
CA ARG A 85 -9.81 4.03 13.48
C ARG A 85 -9.11 2.95 12.65
N ILE A 86 -7.86 2.60 13.01
CA ILE A 86 -7.07 1.55 12.35
C ILE A 86 -6.73 0.46 13.37
N ALA A 87 -7.09 -0.78 13.06
CA ALA A 87 -6.57 -1.95 13.75
C ALA A 87 -5.43 -2.55 12.93
N ILE A 88 -4.31 -2.86 13.58
CA ILE A 88 -3.11 -3.43 12.92
C ILE A 88 -2.74 -4.73 13.59
N VAL A 89 -2.62 -5.79 12.79
CA VAL A 89 -2.12 -7.12 13.19
C VAL A 89 -0.86 -7.39 12.36
N ASP A 90 0.27 -7.57 13.03
CA ASP A 90 1.59 -7.80 12.41
C ASP A 90 2.07 -9.25 12.53
N GLU A 91 1.16 -10.15 12.81
CA GLU A 91 1.40 -11.58 12.82
C GLU A 91 0.88 -12.25 11.54
N SER A 92 1.57 -13.31 11.12
CA SER A 92 1.10 -14.16 10.03
C SER A 92 0.04 -15.12 10.55
N ILE A 93 -1.23 -14.75 10.43
CA ILE A 93 -2.38 -15.54 10.88
C ILE A 93 -3.22 -16.04 9.69
N PRO A 94 -3.89 -17.21 9.83
CA PRO A 94 -4.74 -17.75 8.78
C PRO A 94 -6.06 -16.97 8.62
N LEU A 95 -6.68 -17.06 7.44
CA LEU A 95 -7.94 -16.36 7.14
C LEU A 95 -9.07 -16.55 8.18
N PRO A 96 -9.26 -17.72 8.84
CA PRO A 96 -10.23 -17.85 9.92
C PRO A 96 -9.91 -16.92 11.11
N ALA A 97 -8.65 -16.86 11.56
CA ALA A 97 -8.24 -15.94 12.63
C ALA A 97 -8.36 -14.47 12.20
N MET A 98 -8.08 -14.14 10.94
CA MET A 98 -8.35 -12.80 10.40
C MET A 98 -9.85 -12.45 10.46
N ALA A 99 -10.75 -13.43 10.33
CA ALA A 99 -12.20 -13.20 10.47
C ALA A 99 -12.56 -12.86 11.92
N GLU A 100 -11.97 -13.54 12.91
CA GLU A 100 -12.15 -13.24 14.32
C GLU A 100 -11.70 -11.81 14.67
N VAL A 101 -10.54 -11.37 14.16
CA VAL A 101 -10.08 -9.98 14.30
C VAL A 101 -11.07 -8.98 13.68
N LEU A 102 -11.68 -9.30 12.52
CA LEU A 102 -12.69 -8.43 11.94
C LEU A 102 -13.96 -8.36 12.80
N ASP A 103 -14.36 -9.46 13.44
CA ASP A 103 -15.52 -9.48 14.32
C ASP A 103 -15.24 -8.66 15.59
N GLU A 104 -14.07 -8.80 16.22
CA GLU A 104 -13.64 -7.95 17.33
C GLU A 104 -13.61 -6.46 16.96
N ALA A 105 -13.09 -6.13 15.78
CA ALA A 105 -13.07 -4.75 15.28
C ALA A 105 -14.48 -4.20 15.05
N ARG A 106 -15.41 -5.01 14.53
CA ARG A 106 -16.83 -4.65 14.38
C ARG A 106 -17.50 -4.35 15.71
N ASP A 107 -17.24 -5.20 16.69
CA ASP A 107 -17.81 -5.05 18.05
C ASP A 107 -17.25 -3.78 18.71
N TYR A 108 -15.94 -3.54 18.58
CA TYR A 108 -15.29 -2.36 19.14
C TYR A 108 -15.77 -1.04 18.52
N TRP A 109 -15.88 -0.98 17.17
CA TRP A 109 -16.29 0.24 16.45
C TRP A 109 -17.81 0.37 16.28
N GLY A 110 -18.57 -0.68 16.53
CA GLY A 110 -20.01 -0.73 16.25
C GLY A 110 -20.35 -0.65 14.77
N CYS A 111 -19.41 -0.89 13.88
CA CYS A 111 -19.60 -0.83 12.42
C CYS A 111 -18.64 -1.74 11.67
N ASN A 112 -18.95 -2.03 10.40
CA ASN A 112 -18.05 -2.79 9.54
C ASN A 112 -16.83 -1.96 9.15
N PRO A 113 -15.62 -2.56 9.09
CA PRO A 113 -14.49 -1.93 8.44
C PRO A 113 -14.83 -1.54 7.00
N SER A 114 -14.47 -0.33 6.61
CA SER A 114 -14.68 0.16 5.25
C SER A 114 -13.63 -0.40 4.27
N PHE A 115 -12.51 -0.88 4.80
CA PHE A 115 -11.42 -1.44 4.02
C PHE A 115 -10.55 -2.36 4.89
N THR A 116 -9.99 -3.39 4.27
CA THR A 116 -8.99 -4.27 4.89
C THR A 116 -7.78 -4.37 3.97
N MET A 117 -6.59 -4.18 4.52
CA MET A 117 -5.32 -4.38 3.82
C MET A 117 -4.68 -5.69 4.25
N ILE A 118 -4.15 -6.46 3.30
CA ILE A 118 -3.36 -7.67 3.53
C ILE A 118 -2.00 -7.48 2.84
N ASP A 119 -0.94 -7.40 3.60
CA ASP A 119 0.43 -7.20 3.12
C ASP A 119 1.34 -8.34 3.63
N TYR A 120 1.68 -9.36 2.84
CA TYR A 120 1.30 -9.59 1.44
C TYR A 120 0.88 -11.05 1.21
N LEU A 121 0.28 -11.34 0.06
CA LEU A 121 -0.37 -12.62 -0.29
C LEU A 121 0.48 -13.86 -0.02
N GLU A 122 1.77 -13.82 -0.35
CA GLU A 122 2.66 -14.96 -0.24
C GLU A 122 2.93 -15.38 1.20
N LEU A 123 2.84 -14.46 2.16
CA LEU A 123 3.04 -14.71 3.60
C LEU A 123 1.80 -15.29 4.29
N LEU A 124 0.65 -15.34 3.62
CA LEU A 124 -0.53 -16.01 4.17
C LEU A 124 -0.22 -17.47 4.46
N PRO A 125 -0.57 -17.96 5.67
CA PRO A 125 -0.39 -19.37 6.03
C PRO A 125 -1.20 -20.31 5.14
N GLY A 126 -0.65 -21.52 4.94
CA GLY A 126 -1.29 -22.60 4.19
C GLY A 126 -1.01 -22.57 2.68
N GLY A 127 -1.07 -23.73 2.06
CA GLY A 127 -0.75 -23.93 0.65
C GLY A 127 0.75 -23.86 0.35
N ASP A 128 1.11 -24.34 -0.83
CA ASP A 128 2.49 -24.29 -1.32
C ASP A 128 2.88 -22.88 -1.74
N SER A 129 4.19 -22.62 -1.83
CA SER A 129 4.75 -21.33 -2.29
C SER A 129 4.92 -21.25 -3.81
N ASP A 130 4.41 -22.25 -4.53
CA ASP A 130 4.41 -22.31 -6.00
C ASP A 130 3.24 -21.52 -6.61
N ALA A 131 3.13 -21.52 -7.93
CA ALA A 131 2.08 -20.83 -8.67
C ALA A 131 0.68 -21.31 -8.28
N THR A 132 0.50 -22.61 -8.04
CA THR A 132 -0.79 -23.22 -7.66
C THR A 132 -1.19 -22.77 -6.26
N GLY A 133 -0.27 -22.81 -5.31
CA GLY A 133 -0.50 -22.37 -3.93
C GLY A 133 -0.85 -20.89 -3.84
N VAL A 134 -0.12 -20.02 -4.55
CA VAL A 134 -0.40 -18.56 -4.58
C VAL A 134 -1.77 -18.28 -5.20
N THR A 135 -2.11 -18.95 -6.30
CA THR A 135 -3.45 -18.83 -6.92
C THR A 135 -4.54 -19.29 -5.95
N SER A 136 -4.33 -20.40 -5.25
CA SER A 136 -5.27 -20.92 -4.25
C SER A 136 -5.46 -19.95 -3.08
N LYS A 137 -4.38 -19.31 -2.59
CA LYS A 137 -4.45 -18.25 -1.57
C LYS A 137 -5.26 -17.05 -2.06
N ALA A 138 -5.02 -16.57 -3.28
CA ALA A 138 -5.79 -15.46 -3.87
C ALA A 138 -7.30 -15.80 -3.99
N GLN A 139 -7.63 -17.03 -4.38
CA GLN A 139 -9.02 -17.52 -4.40
C GLN A 139 -9.63 -17.60 -3.00
N ALA A 140 -8.85 -18.03 -2.00
CA ALA A 140 -9.30 -18.09 -0.62
C ALA A 140 -9.58 -16.67 -0.07
N VAL A 141 -8.67 -15.70 -0.30
CA VAL A 141 -8.89 -14.29 0.07
C VAL A 141 -10.13 -13.71 -0.61
N LYS A 142 -10.35 -14.00 -1.88
CA LYS A 142 -11.57 -13.55 -2.60
C LYS A 142 -12.83 -14.10 -1.98
N ARG A 143 -12.89 -15.40 -1.64
CA ARG A 143 -14.03 -16.02 -0.96
C ARG A 143 -14.23 -15.41 0.42
N TRP A 144 -13.16 -15.27 1.19
CA TRP A 144 -13.16 -14.66 2.52
C TRP A 144 -13.68 -13.22 2.49
N ALA A 145 -13.15 -12.36 1.59
CA ALA A 145 -13.62 -10.99 1.42
C ALA A 145 -15.12 -10.90 1.12
N LYS A 146 -15.63 -11.84 0.29
CA LYS A 146 -17.08 -11.94 -0.01
C LYS A 146 -17.88 -12.35 1.22
N THR A 147 -17.42 -13.35 1.98
CA THR A 147 -18.08 -13.84 3.20
C THR A 147 -18.10 -12.75 4.26
N GLN A 148 -16.96 -12.10 4.49
CA GLN A 148 -16.81 -11.01 5.45
C GLN A 148 -17.48 -9.70 5.02
N ARG A 149 -17.88 -9.58 3.74
CA ARG A 149 -18.49 -8.36 3.16
C ARG A 149 -17.63 -7.12 3.33
N VAL A 150 -16.32 -7.27 3.22
CA VAL A 150 -15.35 -6.17 3.32
C VAL A 150 -14.58 -5.98 2.01
N PRO A 151 -14.30 -4.75 1.59
CA PRO A 151 -13.32 -4.46 0.54
C PRO A 151 -11.92 -4.86 1.00
N VAL A 152 -11.17 -5.54 0.13
CA VAL A 152 -9.80 -5.98 0.45
C VAL A 152 -8.82 -5.40 -0.56
N GLY A 153 -7.78 -4.74 -0.05
CA GLY A 153 -6.55 -4.42 -0.75
C GLY A 153 -5.49 -5.48 -0.46
N LEU A 154 -5.08 -6.20 -1.46
CA LEU A 154 -4.14 -7.31 -1.36
C LEU A 154 -2.83 -6.94 -2.05
N VAL A 155 -1.73 -6.92 -1.30
CA VAL A 155 -0.39 -6.75 -1.87
C VAL A 155 0.11 -8.09 -2.42
N HIS A 156 0.70 -8.07 -3.60
CA HIS A 156 1.25 -9.24 -4.26
C HIS A 156 2.60 -8.92 -4.91
N GLN A 157 3.58 -9.80 -4.75
CA GLN A 157 4.91 -9.59 -5.29
C GLN A 157 4.99 -9.98 -6.76
N ALA A 158 5.51 -9.08 -7.62
CA ALA A 158 5.79 -9.40 -9.01
C ALA A 158 6.90 -10.44 -9.14
N GLY A 159 6.74 -11.36 -10.10
CA GLY A 159 7.75 -12.36 -10.43
C GLY A 159 9.05 -11.74 -10.96
N ARG A 160 10.17 -12.42 -10.76
CA ARG A 160 11.47 -11.96 -11.29
C ARG A 160 11.49 -11.92 -12.84
N GLY A 161 10.65 -12.72 -13.50
CA GLY A 161 10.46 -12.75 -14.96
C GLY A 161 9.37 -11.82 -15.48
N ALA A 162 8.72 -11.04 -14.61
CA ALA A 162 7.68 -10.12 -15.01
C ALA A 162 8.29 -8.88 -15.70
N GLY A 163 8.43 -8.93 -17.02
CA GLY A 163 8.84 -7.81 -17.85
C GLY A 163 10.23 -7.23 -17.54
N GLU A 164 10.57 -6.15 -18.22
CA GLU A 164 11.78 -5.37 -17.96
C GLU A 164 11.63 -4.53 -16.68
N LYS A 165 12.77 -4.36 -15.96
CA LYS A 165 12.82 -3.51 -14.77
C LYS A 165 12.43 -2.07 -15.12
N GLY A 166 11.57 -1.46 -14.31
CA GLY A 166 11.14 -0.07 -14.51
C GLY A 166 10.11 0.14 -15.63
N ARG A 167 9.54 -0.92 -16.17
CA ARG A 167 8.42 -0.89 -17.12
C ARG A 167 7.23 -1.66 -16.60
N ALA A 168 6.03 -1.31 -17.07
CA ALA A 168 4.83 -2.07 -16.79
C ALA A 168 4.92 -3.48 -17.41
N ALA A 169 4.69 -4.50 -16.61
CA ALA A 169 4.63 -5.90 -17.07
C ALA A 169 3.19 -6.33 -17.43
N GLY A 170 2.20 -5.53 -17.02
CA GLY A 170 0.80 -5.78 -17.31
C GLY A 170 0.13 -6.77 -16.38
N LEU A 171 -0.99 -7.34 -16.85
CA LEU A 171 -1.89 -8.15 -16.00
C LEU A 171 -1.24 -9.37 -15.35
N TYR A 172 -0.20 -9.90 -15.94
CA TYR A 172 0.50 -11.11 -15.47
C TYR A 172 1.82 -10.81 -14.77
N ALA A 173 1.90 -9.64 -14.12
CA ALA A 173 3.09 -9.22 -13.37
C ALA A 173 3.33 -10.03 -12.11
N GLY A 174 2.29 -10.64 -11.52
CA GLY A 174 2.39 -11.42 -10.30
C GLY A 174 3.36 -12.58 -10.40
N ARG A 175 4.00 -12.90 -9.28
CA ARG A 175 5.06 -13.91 -9.22
C ARG A 175 4.60 -15.30 -9.67
N TYR A 176 3.34 -15.64 -9.37
CA TYR A 176 2.78 -16.96 -9.60
C TYR A 176 1.33 -16.93 -10.07
N GLY A 177 0.84 -15.82 -10.58
CA GLY A 177 -0.57 -15.67 -10.93
C GLY A 177 -1.42 -15.19 -9.72
N GLY A 178 -2.73 -15.37 -9.80
CA GLY A 178 -3.67 -14.92 -8.76
C GLY A 178 -4.38 -13.62 -9.11
N GLU A 179 -3.83 -12.79 -9.99
CA GLU A 179 -4.42 -11.52 -10.45
C GLU A 179 -5.79 -11.73 -11.12
N GLN A 180 -6.03 -12.93 -11.64
CA GLN A 180 -7.31 -13.31 -12.24
C GLN A 180 -8.46 -13.23 -11.25
N GLU A 181 -8.19 -13.43 -9.95
CA GLU A 181 -9.18 -13.42 -8.89
C GLU A 181 -9.59 -12.02 -8.44
N ALA A 182 -8.78 -11.00 -8.71
CA ALA A 182 -9.08 -9.62 -8.38
C ALA A 182 -10.09 -8.98 -9.36
N ILE A 183 -10.84 -7.98 -8.87
CA ILE A 183 -11.71 -7.11 -9.67
C ILE A 183 -10.88 -6.00 -10.31
N PHE A 184 -9.95 -5.45 -9.54
CA PHE A 184 -8.99 -4.45 -9.98
C PHE A 184 -7.58 -4.98 -9.74
N VAL A 185 -6.68 -4.71 -10.68
CA VAL A 185 -5.24 -4.97 -10.52
C VAL A 185 -4.51 -3.68 -10.88
N ILE A 186 -3.75 -3.18 -9.90
CA ILE A 186 -2.85 -2.04 -10.07
C ILE A 186 -1.43 -2.56 -9.99
N GLU A 187 -0.66 -2.37 -11.04
CA GLU A 187 0.77 -2.62 -11.04
C GLU A 187 1.51 -1.35 -10.62
N VAL A 188 2.44 -1.51 -9.69
CA VAL A 188 3.31 -0.44 -9.19
C VAL A 188 4.73 -0.65 -9.70
N TYR A 189 5.29 0.33 -10.42
CA TYR A 189 6.65 0.28 -10.92
C TYR A 189 7.33 1.64 -10.86
N ARG A 190 8.67 1.64 -10.98
CA ARG A 190 9.50 2.85 -10.89
C ARG A 190 10.30 2.98 -12.19
N LYS A 191 10.03 4.02 -13.00
CA LYS A 191 10.76 4.28 -14.26
C LYS A 191 12.26 4.46 -14.05
N LYS A 192 12.68 5.03 -12.92
CA LYS A 192 14.11 5.18 -12.56
C LYS A 192 14.89 3.85 -12.56
N ASP A 193 14.19 2.72 -12.43
CA ASP A 193 14.81 1.39 -12.35
C ASP A 193 15.13 0.80 -13.72
N ARG A 194 14.82 1.50 -14.82
CA ARG A 194 15.19 1.09 -16.17
C ARG A 194 16.69 1.14 -16.37
N ASN A 195 17.22 0.14 -17.07
CA ASN A 195 18.67 0.07 -17.37
C ASN A 195 19.08 0.95 -18.57
N ASP A 196 18.12 1.29 -19.44
CA ASP A 196 18.34 2.04 -20.68
C ASP A 196 18.22 3.57 -20.52
N LEU A 197 18.01 4.06 -19.28
CA LEU A 197 17.97 5.49 -19.00
C LEU A 197 19.36 6.06 -18.77
N SER A 198 19.58 7.28 -19.26
CA SER A 198 20.71 8.13 -18.87
C SER A 198 20.62 8.53 -17.41
N ASP A 199 21.72 8.98 -16.81
CA ASP A 199 21.75 9.40 -15.40
C ASP A 199 20.80 10.58 -15.15
N TRP A 200 20.68 11.50 -16.09
CA TRP A 200 19.73 12.61 -16.04
C TRP A 200 18.27 12.11 -16.01
N GLU A 201 17.91 11.13 -16.86
CA GLU A 201 16.55 10.55 -16.86
C GLU A 201 16.25 9.79 -15.58
N LYS A 202 17.24 9.10 -15.02
CA LYS A 202 17.10 8.44 -13.70
C LYS A 202 16.84 9.44 -12.59
N GLU A 203 17.57 10.55 -12.59
CA GLU A 203 17.37 11.64 -11.64
C GLU A 203 16.00 12.29 -11.82
N TYR A 204 15.58 12.56 -13.06
CA TYR A 204 14.25 13.07 -13.37
C TYR A 204 13.12 12.15 -12.84
N HIS A 205 13.32 10.83 -12.91
CA HIS A 205 12.38 9.83 -12.40
C HIS A 205 12.62 9.41 -10.95
N ALA A 206 13.58 10.02 -10.24
CA ALA A 206 13.96 9.59 -8.88
C ALA A 206 12.77 9.59 -7.91
N HIS A 207 11.89 10.59 -8.03
CA HIS A 207 10.72 10.77 -7.17
C HIS A 207 9.39 10.41 -7.87
N SER A 208 9.43 9.69 -9.02
CA SER A 208 8.21 9.23 -9.66
C SER A 208 7.81 7.84 -9.22
N ILE A 209 6.51 7.60 -9.09
CA ILE A 209 5.90 6.28 -8.93
C ILE A 209 4.83 6.11 -10.01
N ASN A 210 4.81 4.95 -10.64
CA ASN A 210 3.89 4.68 -11.74
C ASN A 210 2.85 3.66 -11.29
N LEU A 211 1.58 3.98 -11.53
CA LEU A 211 0.44 3.12 -11.25
C LEU A 211 -0.24 2.75 -12.56
N ASN A 212 -0.16 1.48 -12.92
CA ASN A 212 -0.81 0.91 -14.09
C ASN A 212 -2.04 0.11 -13.67
N LEU A 213 -3.23 0.64 -13.90
CA LEU A 213 -4.48 -0.10 -13.72
C LEU A 213 -4.62 -1.07 -14.90
N CYS A 214 -4.04 -2.26 -14.76
CA CYS A 214 -3.99 -3.26 -15.84
C CYS A 214 -5.22 -4.20 -15.86
N LYS A 215 -6.10 -4.11 -14.85
CA LYS A 215 -7.40 -4.79 -14.83
C LYS A 215 -8.46 -3.96 -14.15
N ASN A 216 -9.62 -3.84 -14.82
CA ASN A 216 -10.80 -3.18 -14.29
C ASN A 216 -12.06 -3.90 -14.80
N LYS A 217 -12.61 -4.80 -13.99
CA LYS A 217 -13.81 -5.57 -14.34
C LYS A 217 -15.11 -4.74 -14.36
N ARG A 218 -15.10 -3.51 -13.81
CA ARG A 218 -16.32 -2.68 -13.78
C ARG A 218 -16.53 -1.88 -15.04
N THR A 219 -15.48 -1.26 -15.55
CA THR A 219 -15.60 -0.31 -16.69
C THR A 219 -14.73 -0.68 -17.88
N ALA A 220 -13.87 -1.70 -17.75
CA ALA A 220 -12.84 -2.07 -18.71
C ALA A 220 -11.84 -0.94 -19.05
N ARG A 221 -11.95 0.24 -18.44
CA ARG A 221 -11.01 1.35 -18.64
C ARG A 221 -9.70 1.04 -17.93
N LEU A 222 -8.61 1.05 -18.68
CA LEU A 222 -7.24 0.89 -18.19
C LEU A 222 -6.53 2.24 -18.21
N VAL A 223 -5.63 2.47 -17.27
CA VAL A 223 -4.90 3.73 -17.09
C VAL A 223 -3.50 3.42 -16.60
N ASP A 224 -2.48 3.99 -17.22
CA ASP A 224 -1.11 4.03 -16.72
C ASP A 224 -0.75 5.49 -16.43
N GLN A 225 -0.49 5.81 -15.18
CA GLN A 225 -0.28 7.18 -14.74
C GLN A 225 0.95 7.29 -13.84
N THR A 226 1.67 8.39 -14.01
CA THR A 226 2.81 8.76 -13.17
C THR A 226 2.34 9.69 -12.05
N TYR A 227 2.86 9.45 -10.84
CA TYR A 227 2.63 10.25 -9.65
C TYR A 227 3.97 10.71 -9.07
N TYR A 228 3.95 11.78 -8.31
CA TYR A 228 5.07 12.20 -7.49
C TYR A 228 5.04 11.45 -6.15
N LEU A 229 6.15 10.84 -5.77
CA LEU A 229 6.35 10.23 -4.46
C LEU A 229 7.28 11.15 -3.67
N ASP A 230 6.73 11.79 -2.65
CA ASP A 230 7.51 12.64 -1.76
C ASP A 230 8.57 11.80 -1.03
N PRO A 231 9.86 12.11 -1.18
CA PRO A 231 10.94 11.35 -0.55
C PRO A 231 11.01 11.54 0.97
N VAL A 232 10.38 12.59 1.50
CA VAL A 232 10.38 12.91 2.93
C VAL A 232 9.30 12.13 3.65
N SER A 233 8.05 12.32 3.28
CA SER A 233 6.89 11.74 3.96
C SER A 233 6.42 10.42 3.35
N GLY A 234 6.78 10.12 2.12
CA GLY A 234 6.24 9.01 1.34
C GLY A 234 4.83 9.27 0.81
N GLN A 235 4.33 10.50 0.87
CA GLN A 235 3.06 10.86 0.27
C GLN A 235 3.09 10.72 -1.25
N VAL A 236 2.00 10.22 -1.82
CA VAL A 236 1.82 10.10 -3.27
C VAL A 236 0.89 11.21 -3.74
N HIS A 237 1.40 12.10 -4.58
CA HIS A 237 0.67 13.24 -5.13
C HIS A 237 0.48 13.10 -6.64
N PRO A 238 -0.51 13.78 -7.25
CA PRO A 238 -0.53 13.96 -8.68
C PRO A 238 0.83 14.47 -9.17
N TYR A 239 1.27 13.96 -10.33
CA TYR A 239 2.57 14.37 -10.85
C TYR A 239 2.50 15.77 -11.44
N TRP A 240 3.21 16.71 -10.78
CA TRP A 240 3.36 18.09 -11.22
C TRP A 240 4.84 18.35 -11.51
N GLU A 241 5.16 18.84 -12.69
CA GLU A 241 6.54 19.15 -13.05
C GLU A 241 7.19 20.17 -12.08
N GLU A 242 6.37 21.03 -11.47
CA GLU A 242 6.78 22.04 -10.48
C GLU A 242 7.30 21.44 -9.16
N LEU A 243 6.92 20.20 -8.83
CA LEU A 243 7.38 19.50 -7.62
C LEU A 243 8.76 18.82 -7.82
N ILE A 244 9.32 18.87 -9.03
CA ILE A 244 10.62 18.28 -9.30
C ILE A 244 11.72 19.25 -8.83
N PRO A 245 12.58 18.85 -7.86
CA PRO A 245 13.68 19.69 -7.42
C PRO A 245 14.56 20.14 -8.61
N GLY A 246 14.75 21.44 -8.78
CA GLY A 246 15.63 22.02 -9.80
C GLY A 246 14.93 22.61 -11.04
N ARG A 247 13.59 22.52 -11.20
CA ARG A 247 12.87 23.17 -12.30
C ARG A 247 12.16 24.49 -11.95
N GLY A 248 12.12 24.90 -10.71
CA GLY A 248 11.50 26.18 -10.27
C GLY A 248 12.33 27.42 -10.59
N GLY A 249 12.92 27.54 -11.78
CA GLY A 249 13.78 28.70 -12.05
C GLY A 249 14.16 28.95 -13.51
N GLN A 250 13.39 28.48 -14.48
CA GLN A 250 13.56 28.92 -15.88
C GLN A 250 12.20 29.36 -16.43
N GLN A 251 11.83 30.58 -16.16
CA GLN A 251 11.00 31.45 -16.98
C GLN A 251 11.85 32.58 -17.51
#